data_22c01d82537479d014ad5dedf12b8300
#
_entry.id   22c01d82537479d014ad5dedf12b8300
#
_cell.length_a   1.000
_cell.length_b   1.000
_cell.length_c   1.000
_cell.angle_alpha   90.00
_cell.angle_beta   90.00
_cell.angle_gamma   90.00
#
_symmetry.space_group_name_H-M   'P 1'
#
loop_
_entity.id
_entity.type
_entity.pdbx_description
1 polymer ?
#
loop_
_entity_poly.entity_id
_entity_poly.type
_entity_poly.pdbx_seq_one_letter_code
_entity_poly.pdbx_strand_id
1 'polypeptide(L)'
;MSARGIASTLRASVAGLALLALAGCQSAIEQSYEPSVSPSATPQIVDEVQKNDPRAQMGAREHPRIVASYGGEYKDEKTERLVARITGALTAVSENPNQSYRITLLNSPAINAFALPGGYLYVTRGLLALADDASEVAAVLSHEMAHVTANHGIQRQQREEAEVIASRVVSEVLSSDLAGKQALARGKLRLAAFSRNQELQADVIGVRMLGEAGYDPYAAARFLDAMAAYSRFSSVDPDTDQSMDFLSSHPNAPQRVELARRHARAFGPEGTTGDRGRDYFLDGIDGLLYGDSPQEGYVRGQTFLHGKLGIRFDVPAGFQIDNKAEAVLATGPGEIAIRFDGVADTQRRSLTDYIASGWVTGLQPETIHAITINGLEAATARASAERWDFDVTVLRIDTQIYRFLTAVPKGMPSLEPTADVLRKSFRRMSPQEAAALKPLRIRVITVGPGDTLATLSARMMGTDRKLDLFRLINALQITSTIKPGDRIKIISE
;
A
#
# COMPACT_ATOMS: atom_id res chain seq x y z
N MET A 1 64.20 -41.35 -12.16
CA MET A 1 62.85 -41.79 -11.77
C MET A 1 62.25 -40.70 -10.92
N SER A 2 61.46 -40.18 -11.36
CA SER A 2 60.58 -39.11 -11.83
C SER A 2 59.72 -38.55 -10.66
N ALA A 3 59.95 -37.29 -10.35
CA ALA A 3 59.19 -36.48 -9.38
C ALA A 3 57.77 -36.05 -9.85
N ARG A 4 57.22 -36.73 -10.87
CA ARG A 4 55.91 -36.37 -11.50
C ARG A 4 54.70 -37.13 -10.95
N GLY A 5 54.90 -38.13 -10.07
CA GLY A 5 53.77 -38.97 -9.61
C GLY A 5 53.09 -38.51 -8.33
N ILE A 6 53.74 -37.64 -7.53
CA ILE A 6 53.20 -37.24 -6.22
C ILE A 6 52.31 -35.98 -6.28
N ALA A 7 52.48 -35.15 -7.32
CA ALA A 7 51.69 -33.92 -7.45
C ALA A 7 50.24 -34.13 -7.99
N SER A 8 49.94 -35.28 -8.64
CA SER A 8 48.61 -35.55 -9.17
C SER A 8 47.62 -36.10 -8.13
N THR A 9 48.13 -36.85 -7.15
CA THR A 9 47.32 -37.44 -6.07
C THR A 9 46.91 -36.40 -5.00
N LEU A 10 47.74 -35.41 -4.75
CA LEU A 10 47.37 -34.32 -3.80
C LEU A 10 46.31 -33.36 -4.38
N ARG A 11 46.31 -33.13 -5.71
CA ARG A 11 45.28 -32.28 -6.34
C ARG A 11 43.90 -32.91 -6.41
N ALA A 12 43.81 -34.21 -6.55
CA ALA A 12 42.54 -34.94 -6.54
C ALA A 12 41.91 -34.97 -5.13
N SER A 13 42.71 -35.06 -4.08
CA SER A 13 42.22 -35.11 -2.70
C SER A 13 41.71 -33.77 -2.21
N VAL A 14 42.30 -32.65 -2.65
CA VAL A 14 41.84 -31.30 -2.29
C VAL A 14 40.54 -30.93 -3.01
N ALA A 15 40.36 -31.34 -4.27
CA ALA A 15 39.15 -31.11 -5.00
C ALA A 15 37.96 -31.93 -4.46
N GLY A 16 38.18 -33.14 -3.98
CA GLY A 16 37.15 -33.96 -3.34
C GLY A 16 36.67 -33.40 -1.99
N LEU A 17 37.58 -32.85 -1.18
CA LEU A 17 37.20 -32.21 0.09
C LEU A 17 36.44 -30.87 -0.12
N ALA A 18 36.77 -30.10 -1.15
CA ALA A 18 36.06 -28.86 -1.46
C ALA A 18 34.63 -29.10 -1.97
N LEU A 19 34.40 -30.17 -2.72
CA LEU A 19 33.06 -30.56 -3.19
C LEU A 19 32.18 -31.12 -2.06
N LEU A 20 32.74 -31.81 -1.09
CA LEU A 20 32.01 -32.29 0.09
C LEU A 20 31.65 -31.14 1.05
N ALA A 21 32.46 -30.08 1.13
CA ALA A 21 32.17 -28.91 1.94
C ALA A 21 31.04 -28.03 1.32
N LEU A 22 30.93 -27.98 -0.02
CA LEU A 22 29.86 -27.28 -0.71
C LEU A 22 28.52 -28.02 -0.64
N ALA A 23 28.52 -29.37 -0.68
CA ALA A 23 27.31 -30.15 -0.49
C ALA A 23 26.77 -30.12 0.94
N GLY A 24 27.66 -29.98 1.95
CA GLY A 24 27.27 -29.84 3.36
C GLY A 24 26.63 -28.48 3.68
N CYS A 25 26.99 -27.42 2.96
CA CYS A 25 26.35 -26.13 3.15
C CYS A 25 24.96 -25.99 2.52
N GLN A 26 24.67 -26.74 1.45
CA GLN A 26 23.32 -26.77 0.85
C GLN A 26 22.32 -27.55 1.71
N SER A 27 22.72 -28.66 2.31
CA SER A 27 21.85 -29.44 3.20
C SER A 27 21.58 -28.74 4.55
N ALA A 28 22.48 -27.88 5.04
CA ALA A 28 22.27 -27.14 6.26
C ALA A 28 21.31 -25.92 6.10
N ILE A 29 21.12 -25.45 4.86
CA ILE A 29 20.18 -24.34 4.58
C ILE A 29 18.74 -24.85 4.38
N GLU A 30 18.57 -26.12 3.97
CA GLU A 30 17.22 -26.70 3.80
C GLU A 30 16.61 -27.27 5.10
N GLN A 31 17.40 -27.45 6.15
CA GLN A 31 16.95 -28.15 7.36
C GLN A 31 16.45 -27.29 8.52
N SER A 32 16.37 -25.96 8.41
CA SER A 32 16.09 -25.13 9.59
C SER A 32 15.03 -24.05 9.43
N TYR A 33 13.95 -24.28 8.67
CA TYR A 33 12.86 -23.33 8.61
C TYR A 33 11.49 -23.96 8.84
N GLU A 34 11.33 -24.61 9.99
CA GLU A 34 10.04 -24.58 10.65
C GLU A 34 10.08 -23.36 11.62
N PRO A 35 9.31 -22.30 11.38
CA PRO A 35 9.20 -21.25 12.37
C PRO A 35 8.62 -21.88 13.62
N SER A 36 9.42 -21.98 14.69
CA SER A 36 8.91 -22.36 15.98
C SER A 36 7.94 -21.26 16.42
N VAL A 37 6.65 -21.52 16.26
CA VAL A 37 5.59 -20.67 16.82
C VAL A 37 5.64 -20.88 18.32
N SER A 38 6.44 -20.07 18.99
CA SER A 38 6.37 -20.00 20.46
C SER A 38 5.30 -18.97 20.79
N PRO A 39 4.25 -19.34 21.51
CA PRO A 39 3.29 -18.39 22.09
C PRO A 39 4.05 -17.31 22.85
N SER A 40 3.51 -16.09 22.86
CA SER A 40 4.06 -15.02 23.69
C SER A 40 4.14 -15.51 25.14
N ALA A 41 5.32 -15.45 25.74
CA ALA A 41 5.54 -15.94 27.12
C ALA A 41 4.77 -15.14 28.18
N THR A 42 4.15 -14.02 27.78
CA THR A 42 3.33 -13.16 28.64
C THR A 42 2.09 -12.67 27.90
N PRO A 43 0.94 -13.37 27.99
CA PRO A 43 -0.33 -12.83 27.54
C PRO A 43 -0.63 -11.56 28.34
N GLN A 44 -0.94 -10.45 27.66
CA GLN A 44 -1.20 -9.17 28.31
C GLN A 44 -2.69 -8.97 28.54
N ILE A 45 -3.06 -8.68 29.76
CA ILE A 45 -4.44 -8.41 30.18
C ILE A 45 -4.80 -6.95 29.88
N VAL A 46 -6.00 -6.70 29.37
CA VAL A 46 -6.47 -5.36 28.92
C VAL A 46 -6.31 -4.27 29.97
N ASP A 47 -6.53 -4.57 31.25
CA ASP A 47 -6.41 -3.61 32.36
C ASP A 47 -4.96 -3.15 32.60
N GLU A 48 -3.97 -3.94 32.23
CA GLU A 48 -2.55 -3.59 32.34
C GLU A 48 -2.04 -2.77 31.14
N VAL A 49 -2.66 -2.96 29.95
CA VAL A 49 -2.25 -2.28 28.72
C VAL A 49 -2.72 -0.81 28.67
N GLN A 50 -3.83 -0.47 29.34
CA GLN A 50 -4.52 0.80 29.09
C GLN A 50 -3.94 2.03 29.78
N LYS A 51 -3.20 1.93 30.87
CA LYS A 51 -2.83 3.14 31.63
C LYS A 51 -1.35 3.53 31.63
N ASN A 52 -0.42 2.59 31.44
CA ASN A 52 1.01 2.87 31.50
C ASN A 52 1.86 2.10 30.48
N ASP A 53 1.26 1.44 29.50
CA ASP A 53 2.04 0.75 28.46
C ASP A 53 2.58 1.76 27.44
N PRO A 54 3.90 1.91 27.31
CA PRO A 54 4.49 2.76 26.28
C PRO A 54 4.02 2.44 24.86
N ARG A 55 3.60 1.19 24.62
CA ARG A 55 3.08 0.73 23.33
C ARG A 55 1.71 1.33 23.03
N ALA A 56 0.80 1.36 24.00
CA ALA A 56 -0.51 1.99 23.85
C ALA A 56 -0.38 3.51 23.66
N GLN A 57 0.59 4.15 24.34
CA GLN A 57 0.91 5.56 24.15
C GLN A 57 1.47 5.84 22.76
N MET A 58 2.31 4.93 22.21
CA MET A 58 2.80 5.03 20.84
C MET A 58 1.63 4.99 19.84
N GLY A 59 0.75 4.00 19.93
CA GLY A 59 -0.44 3.89 19.08
C GLY A 59 -1.32 5.14 19.16
N ALA A 60 -1.59 5.65 20.36
CA ALA A 60 -2.39 6.86 20.56
C ALA A 60 -1.77 8.11 19.93
N ARG A 61 -0.43 8.24 20.01
CA ARG A 61 0.30 9.38 19.44
C ARG A 61 0.32 9.36 17.90
N GLU A 62 0.53 8.19 17.31
CA GLU A 62 0.60 8.03 15.85
C GLU A 62 -0.79 8.00 15.18
N HIS A 63 -1.83 7.61 15.89
CA HIS A 63 -3.18 7.47 15.36
C HIS A 63 -3.69 8.70 14.56
N PRO A 64 -3.62 9.94 15.09
CA PRO A 64 -4.13 11.12 14.34
C PRO A 64 -3.36 11.34 13.03
N ARG A 65 -2.04 11.11 13.04
CA ARG A 65 -1.18 11.26 11.87
C ARG A 65 -1.52 10.22 10.80
N ILE A 66 -1.71 8.97 11.21
CA ILE A 66 -2.10 7.89 10.30
C ILE A 66 -3.46 8.17 9.69
N VAL A 67 -4.46 8.52 10.49
CA VAL A 67 -5.79 8.86 9.98
C VAL A 67 -5.69 9.99 8.94
N ALA A 68 -4.92 11.03 9.21
CA ALA A 68 -4.74 12.13 8.28
C ALA A 68 -4.06 11.70 6.98
N SER A 69 -3.00 10.86 7.05
CA SER A 69 -2.25 10.41 5.86
C SER A 69 -3.04 9.47 4.95
N TYR A 70 -4.10 8.83 5.47
CA TYR A 70 -4.99 7.95 4.72
C TYR A 70 -6.36 8.60 4.36
N GLY A 71 -6.43 9.92 4.33
CA GLY A 71 -7.64 10.64 3.89
C GLY A 71 -8.77 10.70 4.91
N GLY A 72 -8.46 10.42 6.18
CA GLY A 72 -9.43 10.45 7.28
C GLY A 72 -10.07 9.10 7.59
N GLU A 73 -10.98 9.10 8.56
CA GLU A 73 -11.80 7.93 8.87
C GLU A 73 -12.92 7.77 7.83
N TYR A 74 -13.13 6.55 7.36
CA TYR A 74 -14.29 6.18 6.57
C TYR A 74 -15.40 5.70 7.50
N LYS A 75 -16.49 6.46 7.57
CA LYS A 75 -17.63 6.16 8.46
C LYS A 75 -18.76 5.55 7.65
N ASP A 76 -18.98 4.26 7.85
CA ASP A 76 -20.08 3.50 7.30
C ASP A 76 -20.47 2.39 8.27
N GLU A 77 -21.64 2.51 8.88
CA GLU A 77 -22.07 1.65 9.97
C GLU A 77 -22.16 0.16 9.59
N LYS A 78 -22.51 -0.15 8.33
CA LYS A 78 -22.56 -1.54 7.87
C LYS A 78 -21.16 -2.14 7.79
N THR A 79 -20.23 -1.39 7.18
CA THR A 79 -18.84 -1.80 7.02
C THR A 79 -18.13 -1.88 8.39
N GLU A 80 -18.39 -0.94 9.28
CA GLU A 80 -17.86 -0.96 10.65
C GLU A 80 -18.33 -2.21 11.40
N ARG A 81 -19.62 -2.54 11.34
CA ARG A 81 -20.17 -3.76 11.95
C ARG A 81 -19.59 -5.04 11.36
N LEU A 82 -19.40 -5.08 10.03
CA LEU A 82 -18.77 -6.20 9.35
C LEU A 82 -17.35 -6.46 9.91
N VAL A 83 -16.50 -5.43 9.93
CA VAL A 83 -15.11 -5.56 10.38
C VAL A 83 -15.04 -5.85 11.89
N ALA A 84 -15.91 -5.22 12.69
CA ALA A 84 -16.01 -5.49 14.13
C ALA A 84 -16.40 -6.95 14.41
N ARG A 85 -17.38 -7.50 13.68
CA ARG A 85 -17.78 -8.92 13.79
C ARG A 85 -16.61 -9.85 13.50
N ILE A 86 -15.88 -9.61 12.41
CA ILE A 86 -14.72 -10.43 12.02
C ILE A 86 -13.64 -10.34 13.11
N THR A 87 -13.26 -9.13 13.51
CA THR A 87 -12.25 -8.91 14.55
C THR A 87 -12.64 -9.56 15.87
N GLY A 88 -13.90 -9.46 16.28
CA GLY A 88 -14.39 -10.09 17.51
C GLY A 88 -14.27 -11.62 17.48
N ALA A 89 -14.63 -12.27 16.38
CA ALA A 89 -14.47 -13.71 16.20
C ALA A 89 -13.00 -14.15 16.28
N LEU A 90 -12.09 -13.41 15.63
CA LEU A 90 -10.65 -13.68 15.67
C LEU A 90 -10.06 -13.44 17.07
N THR A 91 -10.49 -12.38 17.75
CA THR A 91 -10.04 -12.07 19.12
C THR A 91 -10.38 -13.19 20.09
N ALA A 92 -11.58 -13.77 19.98
CA ALA A 92 -12.04 -14.84 20.86
C ALA A 92 -11.15 -16.10 20.83
N VAL A 93 -10.47 -16.37 19.71
CA VAL A 93 -9.56 -17.51 19.52
C VAL A 93 -8.09 -17.12 19.53
N SER A 94 -7.79 -15.84 19.71
CA SER A 94 -6.41 -15.34 19.75
C SER A 94 -5.69 -15.76 21.04
N GLU A 95 -4.37 -15.65 21.05
CA GLU A 95 -3.56 -15.91 22.26
C GLU A 95 -3.89 -14.95 23.41
N ASN A 96 -4.52 -13.81 23.11
CA ASN A 96 -5.01 -12.85 24.11
C ASN A 96 -6.49 -12.50 23.86
N PRO A 97 -7.45 -13.32 24.26
CA PRO A 97 -8.88 -13.08 24.05
C PRO A 97 -9.42 -11.81 24.73
N ASN A 98 -8.69 -11.29 25.72
CA ASN A 98 -9.05 -10.07 26.44
C ASN A 98 -8.49 -8.79 25.78
N GLN A 99 -7.76 -8.92 24.67
CA GLN A 99 -7.23 -7.77 23.95
C GLN A 99 -8.36 -6.93 23.38
N SER A 100 -8.40 -5.65 23.73
CA SER A 100 -9.26 -4.68 23.04
C SER A 100 -8.60 -4.20 21.77
N TYR A 101 -9.35 -4.21 20.66
CA TYR A 101 -8.91 -3.62 19.41
C TYR A 101 -9.72 -2.35 19.10
N ARG A 102 -9.02 -1.25 18.84
CA ARG A 102 -9.60 -0.05 18.24
C ARG A 102 -9.52 -0.16 16.73
N ILE A 103 -10.63 -0.48 16.10
CA ILE A 103 -10.73 -0.64 14.65
C ILE A 103 -11.01 0.73 14.04
N THR A 104 -10.23 1.09 13.00
CA THR A 104 -10.42 2.32 12.22
C THR A 104 -10.49 1.97 10.74
N LEU A 105 -11.62 2.24 10.11
CA LEU A 105 -11.71 2.19 8.66
C LEU A 105 -11.11 3.46 8.08
N LEU A 106 -10.14 3.30 7.18
CA LEU A 106 -9.43 4.41 6.54
C LEU A 106 -10.06 4.75 5.19
N ASN A 107 -10.26 6.06 4.93
CA ASN A 107 -10.84 6.56 3.69
C ASN A 107 -9.82 6.56 2.53
N SER A 108 -9.12 5.47 2.34
CA SER A 108 -8.11 5.31 1.30
C SER A 108 -8.49 4.24 0.28
N PRO A 109 -8.30 4.50 -1.02
CA PRO A 109 -8.45 3.50 -2.07
C PRO A 109 -7.30 2.49 -2.12
N ALA A 110 -6.18 2.77 -1.47
CA ALA A 110 -5.04 1.86 -1.38
C ALA A 110 -5.47 0.53 -0.73
N ILE A 111 -4.88 -0.57 -1.16
CA ILE A 111 -5.12 -1.88 -0.55
C ILE A 111 -4.15 -2.04 0.60
N ASN A 112 -4.64 -1.84 1.83
CA ASN A 112 -3.81 -1.93 3.02
C ASN A 112 -4.64 -2.30 4.26
N ALA A 113 -3.99 -3.00 5.18
CA ALA A 113 -4.36 -3.11 6.59
C ALA A 113 -3.09 -3.18 7.41
N PHE A 114 -3.12 -2.72 8.62
CA PHE A 114 -1.98 -2.79 9.54
C PHE A 114 -2.41 -2.57 10.97
N ALA A 115 -1.57 -3.01 11.89
CA ALA A 115 -1.82 -2.81 13.30
C ALA A 115 -0.66 -2.06 13.96
N LEU A 116 -1.00 -1.24 14.97
CA LEU A 116 -0.02 -0.64 15.87
C LEU A 116 -0.06 -1.29 17.25
N PRO A 117 1.05 -1.25 17.97
CA PRO A 117 1.08 -1.62 19.38
C PRO A 117 -0.04 -0.90 20.17
N GLY A 118 -0.63 -1.60 21.15
CA GLY A 118 -1.76 -1.08 21.93
C GLY A 118 -3.14 -1.37 21.33
N GLY A 119 -3.22 -2.28 20.34
CA GLY A 119 -4.49 -2.76 19.79
C GLY A 119 -5.15 -1.83 18.76
N TYR A 120 -4.42 -0.94 18.13
CA TYR A 120 -4.92 -0.15 17.02
C TYR A 120 -4.87 -0.97 15.73
N LEU A 121 -6.03 -1.16 15.10
CA LEU A 121 -6.20 -1.94 13.88
C LEU A 121 -6.80 -1.06 12.78
N TYR A 122 -6.15 -1.00 11.65
CA TYR A 122 -6.52 -0.16 10.51
C TYR A 122 -6.84 -1.02 9.30
N VAL A 123 -7.92 -0.67 8.61
CA VAL A 123 -8.35 -1.33 7.37
C VAL A 123 -8.76 -0.25 6.37
N THR A 124 -8.21 -0.28 5.18
CA THR A 124 -8.62 0.64 4.12
C THR A 124 -9.86 0.12 3.38
N ARG A 125 -10.66 1.04 2.85
CA ARG A 125 -11.80 0.66 1.99
C ARG A 125 -11.36 -0.02 0.69
N GLY A 126 -10.14 0.26 0.22
CA GLY A 126 -9.55 -0.42 -0.94
C GLY A 126 -9.34 -1.90 -0.71
N LEU A 127 -8.87 -2.30 0.48
CA LEU A 127 -8.75 -3.71 0.86
C LEU A 127 -10.11 -4.41 0.86
N LEU A 128 -11.12 -3.78 1.48
CA LEU A 128 -12.48 -4.33 1.54
C LEU A 128 -13.12 -4.46 0.14
N ALA A 129 -12.82 -3.53 -0.77
CA ALA A 129 -13.31 -3.60 -2.15
C ALA A 129 -12.68 -4.77 -2.95
N LEU A 130 -11.40 -5.09 -2.68
CA LEU A 130 -10.70 -6.20 -3.33
C LEU A 130 -11.16 -7.55 -2.79
N ALA A 131 -11.26 -7.70 -1.47
CA ALA A 131 -11.63 -8.96 -0.83
C ALA A 131 -12.93 -9.55 -1.41
N ASP A 132 -13.00 -10.87 -1.56
CA ASP A 132 -14.16 -11.57 -2.12
C ASP A 132 -15.16 -12.03 -1.07
N ASP A 133 -14.69 -12.27 0.14
CA ASP A 133 -15.51 -12.77 1.25
C ASP A 133 -14.96 -12.35 2.62
N ALA A 134 -15.72 -12.66 3.67
CA ALA A 134 -15.32 -12.34 5.04
C ALA A 134 -14.08 -13.09 5.50
N SER A 135 -13.86 -14.32 5.02
CA SER A 135 -12.66 -15.09 5.37
C SER A 135 -11.39 -14.45 4.83
N GLU A 136 -11.44 -13.80 3.66
CA GLU A 136 -10.28 -13.07 3.13
C GLU A 136 -9.95 -11.82 3.97
N VAL A 137 -10.96 -11.09 4.42
CA VAL A 137 -10.76 -9.98 5.37
C VAL A 137 -10.24 -10.51 6.71
N ALA A 138 -10.81 -11.62 7.20
CA ALA A 138 -10.35 -12.28 8.43
C ALA A 138 -8.88 -12.73 8.31
N ALA A 139 -8.45 -13.20 7.14
CA ALA A 139 -7.07 -13.60 6.89
C ALA A 139 -6.09 -12.45 7.08
N VAL A 140 -6.39 -11.28 6.53
CA VAL A 140 -5.54 -10.11 6.71
C VAL A 140 -5.56 -9.64 8.16
N LEU A 141 -6.74 -9.54 8.77
CA LEU A 141 -6.85 -9.09 10.15
C LEU A 141 -6.15 -10.02 11.14
N SER A 142 -6.26 -11.34 10.95
CA SER A 142 -5.55 -12.32 11.80
C SER A 142 -4.03 -12.23 11.62
N HIS A 143 -3.55 -11.95 10.42
CA HIS A 143 -2.14 -11.69 10.14
C HIS A 143 -1.64 -10.42 10.88
N GLU A 144 -2.40 -9.32 10.84
CA GLU A 144 -2.07 -8.10 11.57
C GLU A 144 -2.13 -8.29 13.09
N MET A 145 -3.13 -9.00 13.57
CA MET A 145 -3.25 -9.36 14.99
C MET A 145 -2.06 -10.23 15.44
N ALA A 146 -1.57 -11.13 14.59
CA ALA A 146 -0.38 -11.93 14.87
C ALA A 146 0.88 -11.06 15.01
N HIS A 147 1.04 -10.02 14.17
CA HIS A 147 2.14 -9.07 14.33
C HIS A 147 2.11 -8.34 15.68
N VAL A 148 0.93 -7.97 16.16
CA VAL A 148 0.76 -7.35 17.49
C VAL A 148 1.11 -8.34 18.59
N THR A 149 0.53 -9.54 18.56
CA THR A 149 0.72 -10.58 19.60
C THR A 149 2.18 -11.01 19.68
N ALA A 150 2.85 -11.22 18.57
CA ALA A 150 4.27 -11.58 18.50
C ALA A 150 5.22 -10.40 18.74
N ASN A 151 4.72 -9.18 18.95
CA ASN A 151 5.51 -7.95 19.14
C ASN A 151 6.49 -7.63 17.99
N HIS A 152 6.14 -7.99 16.76
CA HIS A 152 7.03 -7.84 15.61
C HIS A 152 7.44 -6.40 15.34
N GLY A 153 6.52 -5.43 15.50
CA GLY A 153 6.82 -4.00 15.33
C GLY A 153 7.90 -3.50 16.31
N ILE A 154 7.81 -3.91 17.57
CA ILE A 154 8.79 -3.53 18.60
C ILE A 154 10.16 -4.17 18.33
N GLN A 155 10.17 -5.44 17.98
CA GLN A 155 11.40 -6.15 17.64
C GLN A 155 12.10 -5.53 16.43
N ARG A 156 11.31 -5.09 15.42
CA ARG A 156 11.84 -4.38 14.24
C ARG A 156 12.47 -3.06 14.64
N GLN A 157 11.78 -2.23 15.44
CA GLN A 157 12.30 -0.95 15.91
C GLN A 157 13.61 -1.11 16.70
N GLN A 158 13.65 -2.03 17.64
CA GLN A 158 14.86 -2.32 18.43
C GLN A 158 16.04 -2.75 17.55
N ARG A 159 15.78 -3.53 16.51
CA ARG A 159 16.81 -3.95 15.55
C ARG A 159 17.29 -2.79 14.68
N GLU A 160 16.40 -1.93 14.21
CA GLU A 160 16.76 -0.73 13.46
C GLU A 160 17.64 0.20 14.28
N GLU A 161 17.29 0.44 15.53
CA GLU A 161 18.08 1.23 16.46
C GLU A 161 19.48 0.63 16.67
N ALA A 162 19.57 -0.68 16.87
CA ALA A 162 20.84 -1.38 17.02
C ALA A 162 21.72 -1.30 15.77
N GLU A 163 21.16 -1.42 14.56
CA GLU A 163 21.91 -1.30 13.30
C GLU A 163 22.40 0.14 13.05
N VAL A 164 21.60 1.14 13.44
CA VAL A 164 22.03 2.55 13.36
C VAL A 164 23.19 2.81 14.32
N ILE A 165 23.14 2.31 15.55
CA ILE A 165 24.23 2.42 16.54
C ILE A 165 25.48 1.70 16.01
N ALA A 166 25.34 0.47 15.54
CA ALA A 166 26.45 -0.31 14.98
C ALA A 166 27.12 0.42 13.79
N SER A 167 26.33 1.02 12.91
CA SER A 167 26.86 1.77 11.76
C SER A 167 27.66 3.01 12.17
N ARG A 168 27.21 3.71 13.22
CA ARG A 168 27.96 4.85 13.79
C ARG A 168 29.30 4.40 14.41
N VAL A 169 29.27 3.33 15.19
CA VAL A 169 30.52 2.78 15.81
C VAL A 169 31.49 2.38 14.70
N VAL A 170 31.04 1.72 13.63
CA VAL A 170 31.93 1.36 12.51
C VAL A 170 32.50 2.61 11.82
N SER A 171 31.68 3.65 11.62
CA SER A 171 32.13 4.91 11.03
C SER A 171 33.20 5.59 11.89
N GLU A 172 33.00 5.65 13.21
CA GLU A 172 33.91 6.26 14.17
C GLU A 172 35.21 5.48 14.31
N VAL A 173 35.13 4.14 14.50
CA VAL A 173 36.31 3.28 14.72
C VAL A 173 37.21 3.24 13.49
N LEU A 174 36.63 3.22 12.28
CA LEU A 174 37.42 3.19 11.04
C LEU A 174 37.68 4.58 10.48
N SER A 175 37.24 5.64 11.14
CA SER A 175 37.30 7.03 10.65
C SER A 175 36.88 7.16 9.19
N SER A 176 35.81 6.45 8.83
CA SER A 176 35.36 6.31 7.45
C SER A 176 33.81 6.29 7.33
N ASP A 177 33.25 7.34 6.77
CA ASP A 177 31.82 7.43 6.47
C ASP A 177 31.38 6.37 5.47
N LEU A 178 32.27 5.96 4.57
CA LEU A 178 31.99 4.90 3.59
C LEU A 178 31.79 3.55 4.31
N ALA A 179 32.65 3.23 5.29
CA ALA A 179 32.52 2.01 6.09
C ALA A 179 31.22 2.00 6.91
N GLY A 180 30.83 3.14 7.50
CA GLY A 180 29.54 3.29 8.18
C GLY A 180 28.36 3.06 7.25
N LYS A 181 28.38 3.65 6.06
CA LYS A 181 27.34 3.45 5.03
C LYS A 181 27.23 1.98 4.57
N GLN A 182 28.37 1.31 4.40
CA GLN A 182 28.40 -0.13 4.06
C GLN A 182 27.87 -1.00 5.20
N ALA A 183 28.18 -0.67 6.45
CA ALA A 183 27.67 -1.38 7.62
C ALA A 183 26.14 -1.22 7.71
N LEU A 184 25.62 -0.01 7.50
CA LEU A 184 24.18 0.28 7.47
C LEU A 184 23.46 -0.47 6.35
N ALA A 185 24.05 -0.53 5.14
CA ALA A 185 23.50 -1.28 4.02
C ALA A 185 23.39 -2.79 4.32
N ARG A 186 24.42 -3.37 4.95
CA ARG A 186 24.39 -4.77 5.42
C ARG A 186 23.34 -4.98 6.52
N GLY A 187 23.20 -4.01 7.45
CA GLY A 187 22.18 -4.01 8.48
C GLY A 187 20.76 -4.04 7.88
N LYS A 188 20.50 -3.20 6.88
CA LYS A 188 19.20 -3.20 6.16
C LYS A 188 18.88 -4.54 5.47
N LEU A 189 19.88 -5.22 4.92
CA LEU A 189 19.69 -6.56 4.35
C LEU A 189 19.34 -7.61 5.43
N ARG A 190 19.99 -7.53 6.63
CA ARG A 190 19.63 -8.40 7.77
C ARG A 190 18.21 -8.12 8.29
N LEU A 191 17.83 -6.84 8.35
CA LEU A 191 16.47 -6.44 8.74
C LEU A 191 15.42 -6.96 7.77
N ALA A 192 15.71 -6.93 6.47
CA ALA A 192 14.80 -7.48 5.46
C ALA A 192 14.60 -9.00 5.62
N ALA A 193 15.68 -9.75 5.94
CA ALA A 193 15.57 -11.18 6.20
C ALA A 193 14.79 -11.47 7.49
N PHE A 194 15.00 -10.68 8.54
CA PHE A 194 14.25 -10.78 9.78
C PHE A 194 12.76 -10.49 9.56
N SER A 195 12.43 -9.49 8.75
CA SER A 195 11.05 -9.19 8.37
C SER A 195 10.35 -10.36 7.68
N ARG A 196 11.07 -11.07 6.78
CA ARG A 196 10.51 -12.30 6.14
C ARG A 196 10.15 -13.37 7.14
N ASN A 197 10.95 -13.59 8.16
CA ASN A 197 10.65 -14.58 9.21
C ASN A 197 9.43 -14.19 10.01
N GLN A 198 9.29 -12.90 10.33
CA GLN A 198 8.11 -12.38 11.00
C GLN A 198 6.85 -12.55 10.15
N GLU A 199 6.95 -12.36 8.83
CA GLU A 199 5.85 -12.62 7.90
C GLU A 199 5.40 -14.09 7.95
N LEU A 200 6.35 -15.03 7.85
CA LEU A 200 6.04 -16.46 7.93
C LEU A 200 5.42 -16.85 9.28
N GLN A 201 5.89 -16.27 10.38
CA GLN A 201 5.31 -16.49 11.70
C GLN A 201 3.88 -15.94 11.79
N ALA A 202 3.66 -14.73 11.26
CA ALA A 202 2.34 -14.12 11.24
C ALA A 202 1.36 -14.91 10.36
N ASP A 203 1.81 -15.45 9.24
CA ASP A 203 1.00 -16.32 8.37
C ASP A 203 0.55 -17.59 9.11
N VAL A 204 1.46 -18.27 9.84
CA VAL A 204 1.13 -19.48 10.62
C VAL A 204 0.09 -19.19 11.69
N ILE A 205 0.33 -18.14 12.49
CA ILE A 205 -0.60 -17.74 13.56
C ILE A 205 -1.95 -17.33 12.94
N GLY A 206 -1.93 -16.53 11.87
CA GLY A 206 -3.14 -16.04 11.20
C GLY A 206 -4.00 -17.17 10.63
N VAL A 207 -3.39 -18.14 9.92
CA VAL A 207 -4.13 -19.29 9.36
C VAL A 207 -4.74 -20.15 10.48
N ARG A 208 -4.02 -20.34 11.60
CA ARG A 208 -4.55 -21.03 12.76
C ARG A 208 -5.78 -20.30 13.32
N MET A 209 -5.68 -18.99 13.54
CA MET A 209 -6.79 -18.17 14.03
C MET A 209 -8.01 -18.22 13.12
N LEU A 210 -7.80 -18.23 11.79
CA LEU A 210 -8.89 -18.39 10.82
C LEU A 210 -9.66 -19.68 11.06
N GLY A 211 -8.97 -20.82 11.08
CA GLY A 211 -9.58 -22.13 11.24
C GLY A 211 -10.29 -22.27 12.60
N GLU A 212 -9.67 -21.82 13.70
CA GLU A 212 -10.24 -21.84 15.05
C GLU A 212 -11.46 -20.91 15.19
N ALA A 213 -11.49 -19.78 14.47
CA ALA A 213 -12.64 -18.87 14.42
C ALA A 213 -13.77 -19.36 13.51
N GLY A 214 -13.60 -20.51 12.83
CA GLY A 214 -14.59 -21.08 11.93
C GLY A 214 -14.60 -20.48 10.52
N TYR A 215 -13.63 -19.63 10.18
CA TYR A 215 -13.43 -19.13 8.82
C TYR A 215 -12.70 -20.15 7.93
N ASP A 216 -12.81 -19.99 6.62
CA ASP A 216 -12.06 -20.80 5.66
C ASP A 216 -10.55 -20.50 5.76
N PRO A 217 -9.71 -21.42 6.26
CA PRO A 217 -8.28 -21.16 6.44
C PRO A 217 -7.51 -20.99 5.13
N TYR A 218 -8.06 -21.41 3.98
CA TYR A 218 -7.46 -21.19 2.67
C TYR A 218 -7.62 -19.75 2.15
N ALA A 219 -8.44 -18.93 2.83
CA ALA A 219 -8.62 -17.53 2.48
C ALA A 219 -7.32 -16.72 2.53
N ALA A 220 -6.37 -17.07 3.41
CA ALA A 220 -5.06 -16.45 3.44
C ALA A 220 -4.30 -16.60 2.10
N ALA A 221 -4.29 -17.79 1.54
CA ALA A 221 -3.66 -18.03 0.24
C ALA A 221 -4.41 -17.32 -0.89
N ARG A 222 -5.77 -17.38 -0.88
CA ARG A 222 -6.58 -16.71 -1.91
C ARG A 222 -6.37 -15.21 -1.92
N PHE A 223 -6.31 -14.56 -0.75
CA PHE A 223 -6.11 -13.12 -0.68
C PHE A 223 -4.71 -12.69 -1.12
N LEU A 224 -3.65 -13.46 -0.79
CA LEU A 224 -2.31 -13.25 -1.32
C LEU A 224 -2.29 -13.34 -2.86
N ASP A 225 -2.98 -14.32 -3.44
CA ASP A 225 -3.12 -14.46 -4.90
C ASP A 225 -3.91 -13.27 -5.50
N ALA A 226 -4.99 -12.82 -4.84
CA ALA A 226 -5.78 -11.67 -5.26
C ALA A 226 -4.97 -10.37 -5.25
N MET A 227 -4.17 -10.14 -4.21
CA MET A 227 -3.26 -8.99 -4.14
C MET A 227 -2.21 -9.02 -5.26
N ALA A 228 -1.60 -10.17 -5.53
CA ALA A 228 -0.66 -10.32 -6.63
C ALA A 228 -1.32 -10.07 -8.00
N ALA A 229 -2.56 -10.52 -8.17
CA ALA A 229 -3.33 -10.27 -9.40
C ALA A 229 -3.68 -8.78 -9.55
N TYR A 230 -4.05 -8.10 -8.45
CA TYR A 230 -4.32 -6.67 -8.48
C TYR A 230 -3.06 -5.85 -8.76
N SER A 231 -1.92 -6.22 -8.19
CA SER A 231 -0.63 -5.57 -8.47
C SER A 231 -0.32 -5.62 -9.97
N ARG A 232 -0.45 -6.80 -10.61
CA ARG A 232 -0.30 -6.94 -12.07
C ARG A 232 -1.32 -6.14 -12.88
N PHE A 233 -2.55 -6.02 -12.39
CA PHE A 233 -3.58 -5.20 -13.03
C PHE A 233 -3.27 -3.71 -12.95
N SER A 234 -2.74 -3.23 -11.82
CA SER A 234 -2.45 -1.82 -11.55
C SER A 234 -1.13 -1.35 -12.17
N SER A 235 -0.19 -2.25 -12.43
CA SER A 235 1.10 -1.92 -13.04
C SER A 235 0.91 -1.47 -14.49
N VAL A 236 1.48 -0.33 -14.84
CA VAL A 236 1.58 0.12 -16.25
C VAL A 236 2.71 -0.62 -16.96
N ASP A 237 3.78 -0.87 -16.22
CA ASP A 237 4.93 -1.66 -16.64
C ASP A 237 5.02 -2.89 -15.73
N PRO A 238 4.93 -4.12 -16.29
CA PRO A 238 5.03 -5.35 -15.52
C PRO A 238 6.35 -5.49 -14.74
N ASP A 239 7.40 -4.80 -15.18
CA ASP A 239 8.73 -4.83 -14.56
C ASP A 239 8.92 -3.73 -13.48
N THR A 240 8.03 -2.76 -13.39
CA THR A 240 8.01 -1.80 -12.29
C THR A 240 7.14 -2.31 -11.16
N ASP A 241 7.80 -2.65 -10.07
CA ASP A 241 7.15 -3.01 -8.80
C ASP A 241 6.50 -1.75 -8.18
N GLN A 242 5.33 -1.36 -8.70
CA GLN A 242 4.48 -0.38 -8.03
C GLN A 242 3.82 -1.10 -6.85
N SER A 243 4.56 -1.15 -5.76
CA SER A 243 4.14 -1.79 -4.54
C SER A 243 2.85 -1.18 -4.04
N MET A 244 1.81 -2.00 -3.99
CA MET A 244 0.66 -1.74 -3.12
C MET A 244 1.19 -1.54 -1.70
N ASP A 245 0.63 -0.58 -0.96
CA ASP A 245 1.10 -0.27 0.40
C ASP A 245 1.23 -1.52 1.27
N PHE A 246 0.31 -2.48 1.15
CA PHE A 246 0.37 -3.75 1.86
C PHE A 246 1.58 -4.59 1.44
N LEU A 247 1.82 -4.78 0.13
CA LEU A 247 2.93 -5.61 -0.35
C LEU A 247 4.30 -4.97 -0.10
N SER A 248 4.37 -3.63 0.07
CA SER A 248 5.61 -2.95 0.43
C SER A 248 6.02 -3.21 1.88
N SER A 249 5.05 -3.32 2.79
CA SER A 249 5.27 -3.66 4.21
C SER A 249 5.31 -5.17 4.45
N HIS A 250 4.56 -5.96 3.66
CA HIS A 250 4.40 -7.41 3.74
C HIS A 250 4.73 -8.08 2.40
N PRO A 251 6.01 -8.23 2.04
CA PRO A 251 6.39 -8.74 0.72
C PRO A 251 5.72 -10.07 0.39
N ASN A 252 5.03 -10.12 -0.76
CA ASN A 252 4.43 -11.34 -1.25
C ASN A 252 5.52 -12.22 -1.88
N ALA A 253 5.79 -13.35 -1.26
CA ALA A 253 6.63 -14.38 -1.85
C ALA A 253 5.72 -15.56 -2.23
N PRO A 254 5.91 -16.19 -3.41
CA PRO A 254 5.16 -17.41 -3.78
C PRO A 254 5.21 -18.47 -2.69
N GLN A 255 6.29 -18.51 -1.92
CA GLN A 255 6.46 -19.36 -0.76
C GLN A 255 5.38 -19.12 0.32
N ARG A 256 4.94 -17.88 0.56
CA ARG A 256 3.90 -17.57 1.55
C ARG A 256 2.55 -18.19 1.17
N VAL A 257 2.18 -18.12 -0.11
CA VAL A 257 0.94 -18.74 -0.63
C VAL A 257 0.95 -20.25 -0.40
N GLU A 258 2.06 -20.93 -0.74
CA GLU A 258 2.15 -22.37 -0.55
C GLU A 258 2.17 -22.78 0.93
N LEU A 259 2.85 -22.02 1.79
CA LEU A 259 2.86 -22.24 3.22
C LEU A 259 1.47 -22.02 3.84
N ALA A 260 0.76 -20.97 3.44
CA ALA A 260 -0.61 -20.74 3.89
C ALA A 260 -1.53 -21.93 3.54
N ARG A 261 -1.46 -22.43 2.29
CA ARG A 261 -2.20 -23.64 1.89
C ARG A 261 -1.79 -24.87 2.70
N ARG A 262 -0.50 -25.04 2.99
CA ARG A 262 0.01 -26.16 3.81
C ARG A 262 -0.56 -26.13 5.22
N HIS A 263 -0.56 -24.96 5.87
CA HIS A 263 -1.12 -24.81 7.21
C HIS A 263 -2.64 -24.96 7.22
N ALA A 264 -3.33 -24.48 6.18
CA ALA A 264 -4.77 -24.65 6.04
C ALA A 264 -5.20 -26.12 5.96
N ARG A 265 -4.37 -27.00 5.35
CA ARG A 265 -4.65 -28.46 5.27
C ARG A 265 -4.81 -29.14 6.64
N ALA A 266 -4.27 -28.57 7.71
CA ALA A 266 -4.46 -29.09 9.06
C ALA A 266 -5.93 -29.05 9.52
N PHE A 267 -6.73 -28.16 8.93
CA PHE A 267 -8.17 -28.02 9.22
C PHE A 267 -9.05 -28.86 8.28
N GLY A 268 -8.53 -29.38 7.19
CA GLY A 268 -9.23 -30.20 6.22
C GLY A 268 -8.97 -29.82 4.77
N PRO A 269 -9.59 -30.51 3.81
CA PRO A 269 -9.42 -30.22 2.38
C PRO A 269 -9.99 -28.84 1.98
N GLU A 270 -9.39 -28.22 0.95
CA GLU A 270 -9.84 -26.94 0.41
C GLU A 270 -11.29 -27.03 -0.08
N GLY A 271 -12.09 -26.02 0.24
CA GLY A 271 -13.51 -25.94 -0.15
C GLY A 271 -14.46 -26.73 0.74
N THR A 272 -13.97 -27.45 1.76
CA THR A 272 -14.80 -28.24 2.69
C THR A 272 -14.76 -27.76 4.12
N THR A 273 -13.90 -26.80 4.42
CA THR A 273 -13.59 -26.38 5.78
C THR A 273 -13.84 -24.89 5.96
N GLY A 274 -14.54 -24.55 7.04
CA GLY A 274 -14.83 -23.18 7.42
C GLY A 274 -15.92 -22.49 6.57
N ASP A 275 -16.41 -21.37 7.08
CA ASP A 275 -17.41 -20.54 6.40
C ASP A 275 -16.71 -19.35 5.74
N ARG A 276 -16.92 -19.16 4.46
CA ARG A 276 -16.44 -17.99 3.73
C ARG A 276 -17.12 -16.68 4.14
N GLY A 277 -18.35 -16.77 4.66
CA GLY A 277 -19.12 -15.62 5.10
C GLY A 277 -19.42 -14.62 3.99
N ARG A 278 -19.55 -15.11 2.72
CA ARG A 278 -19.65 -14.26 1.53
C ARG A 278 -20.90 -13.38 1.54
N ASP A 279 -22.05 -13.91 1.93
CA ASP A 279 -23.31 -13.17 1.86
C ASP A 279 -23.32 -11.97 2.81
N TYR A 280 -23.00 -12.17 4.08
CA TYR A 280 -22.97 -11.07 5.02
C TYR A 280 -21.82 -10.08 4.74
N PHE A 281 -20.73 -10.55 4.12
CA PHE A 281 -19.67 -9.68 3.63
C PHE A 281 -20.18 -8.76 2.52
N LEU A 282 -20.83 -9.31 1.50
CA LEU A 282 -21.41 -8.54 0.40
C LEU A 282 -22.44 -7.52 0.90
N ASP A 283 -23.28 -7.91 1.87
CA ASP A 283 -24.23 -6.98 2.52
C ASP A 283 -23.50 -5.82 3.22
N GLY A 284 -22.37 -6.12 3.87
CA GLY A 284 -21.58 -5.16 4.62
C GLY A 284 -20.81 -4.15 3.76
N ILE A 285 -20.51 -4.51 2.50
CA ILE A 285 -19.77 -3.65 1.56
C ILE A 285 -20.63 -3.05 0.44
N ASP A 286 -21.91 -3.40 0.34
CA ASP A 286 -22.79 -2.78 -0.66
C ASP A 286 -22.96 -1.29 -0.38
N GLY A 287 -22.55 -0.46 -1.34
CA GLY A 287 -22.46 0.99 -1.21
C GLY A 287 -21.08 1.52 -0.81
N LEU A 288 -20.12 0.64 -0.50
CA LEU A 288 -18.74 1.03 -0.16
C LEU A 288 -18.15 1.94 -1.25
N LEU A 289 -17.56 3.06 -0.84
CA LEU A 289 -16.89 3.98 -1.74
C LEU A 289 -15.71 3.29 -2.43
N TYR A 290 -15.65 3.35 -3.75
CA TYR A 290 -14.57 2.79 -4.56
C TYR A 290 -13.70 3.88 -5.19
N GLY A 291 -12.38 3.67 -5.23
CA GLY A 291 -11.45 4.65 -5.80
C GLY A 291 -11.42 5.96 -5.01
N ASP A 292 -11.45 7.07 -5.70
CA ASP A 292 -11.35 8.42 -5.11
C ASP A 292 -12.54 8.82 -4.24
N SER A 293 -12.29 9.79 -3.36
CA SER A 293 -13.29 10.32 -2.45
C SER A 293 -13.69 11.77 -2.79
N PRO A 294 -14.92 12.19 -2.44
CA PRO A 294 -15.31 13.61 -2.60
C PRO A 294 -14.44 14.59 -1.82
N GLN A 295 -13.73 14.11 -0.80
CA GLN A 295 -12.87 14.92 0.06
C GLN A 295 -11.52 15.23 -0.60
N GLU A 296 -11.03 14.31 -1.44
CA GLU A 296 -9.71 14.40 -2.06
C GLU A 296 -9.76 14.69 -3.56
N GLY A 297 -10.97 14.73 -4.13
CA GLY A 297 -11.17 14.90 -5.56
C GLY A 297 -11.18 13.57 -6.32
N TYR A 298 -11.24 13.63 -7.64
CA TYR A 298 -11.41 12.49 -8.52
C TYR A 298 -10.41 12.50 -9.68
N VAL A 299 -9.89 11.36 -10.01
CA VAL A 299 -9.14 11.12 -11.24
C VAL A 299 -10.06 10.47 -12.28
N ARG A 300 -10.09 11.07 -13.47
CA ARG A 300 -10.83 10.53 -14.63
C ARG A 300 -9.93 10.57 -15.86
N GLY A 301 -9.26 9.47 -16.16
CA GLY A 301 -8.20 9.43 -17.17
C GLY A 301 -7.04 10.37 -16.80
N GLN A 302 -6.74 11.34 -17.65
CA GLN A 302 -5.74 12.38 -17.42
C GLN A 302 -6.27 13.63 -16.72
N THR A 303 -7.52 13.64 -16.26
CA THR A 303 -8.12 14.81 -15.60
C THR A 303 -8.22 14.60 -14.10
N PHE A 304 -7.76 15.56 -13.32
CA PHE A 304 -8.07 15.71 -11.91
C PHE A 304 -9.22 16.72 -11.72
N LEU A 305 -10.21 16.34 -10.88
CA LEU A 305 -11.39 17.14 -10.57
C LEU A 305 -11.63 17.15 -9.06
N HIS A 306 -11.81 18.33 -8.48
CA HIS A 306 -12.11 18.42 -7.05
C HIS A 306 -13.36 19.29 -6.79
N GLY A 307 -14.48 18.62 -6.54
CA GLY A 307 -15.79 19.30 -6.44
C GLY A 307 -15.87 20.32 -5.30
N LYS A 308 -15.31 20.03 -4.12
CA LYS A 308 -15.32 20.97 -2.99
C LYS A 308 -14.42 22.17 -3.20
N LEU A 309 -13.26 22.00 -3.82
CA LEU A 309 -12.35 23.10 -4.15
C LEU A 309 -12.78 23.83 -5.43
N GLY A 310 -13.69 23.24 -6.19
CA GLY A 310 -14.19 23.81 -7.44
C GLY A 310 -13.12 23.95 -8.51
N ILE A 311 -12.15 23.01 -8.57
CA ILE A 311 -11.02 23.06 -9.50
C ILE A 311 -10.91 21.81 -10.36
N ARG A 312 -10.34 21.99 -11.54
CA ARG A 312 -9.91 20.89 -12.39
C ARG A 312 -8.64 21.25 -13.16
N PHE A 313 -7.90 20.22 -13.55
CA PHE A 313 -6.78 20.31 -14.51
C PHE A 313 -6.54 18.98 -15.19
N ASP A 314 -5.84 19.01 -16.31
CA ASP A 314 -5.43 17.83 -17.06
C ASP A 314 -3.90 17.67 -17.01
N VAL A 315 -3.43 16.43 -16.94
CA VAL A 315 -2.02 16.10 -17.15
C VAL A 315 -1.79 15.64 -18.62
N PRO A 316 -0.57 15.69 -19.15
CA PRO A 316 -0.32 15.24 -20.52
C PRO A 316 -0.69 13.77 -20.75
N ALA A 317 -0.95 13.41 -22.00
CA ALA A 317 -1.23 12.02 -22.37
C ALA A 317 -0.06 11.09 -21.96
N GLY A 318 -0.37 9.90 -21.49
CA GLY A 318 0.61 8.93 -21.01
C GLY A 318 1.07 9.14 -19.56
N PHE A 319 0.57 10.17 -18.87
CA PHE A 319 0.80 10.32 -17.42
C PHE A 319 -0.20 9.51 -16.63
N GLN A 320 0.26 9.00 -15.49
CA GLN A 320 -0.58 8.44 -14.44
C GLN A 320 -0.71 9.42 -13.29
N ILE A 321 -1.94 9.61 -12.81
CA ILE A 321 -2.25 10.43 -11.65
C ILE A 321 -2.43 9.51 -10.43
N ASP A 322 -1.68 9.81 -9.36
CA ASP A 322 -1.82 9.21 -8.04
C ASP A 322 -2.36 10.29 -7.08
N ASN A 323 -3.65 10.17 -6.73
CA ASN A 323 -4.35 11.12 -5.87
C ASN A 323 -4.19 10.70 -4.41
N LYS A 324 -3.32 11.41 -3.69
CA LYS A 324 -3.05 11.19 -2.26
C LYS A 324 -3.65 12.30 -1.40
N ALA A 325 -3.86 12.01 -0.13
CA ALA A 325 -4.42 12.95 0.83
C ALA A 325 -3.65 14.29 0.94
N GLU A 326 -2.33 14.26 0.77
CA GLU A 326 -1.47 15.45 0.91
C GLU A 326 -1.17 16.17 -0.41
N ALA A 327 -1.24 15.46 -1.53
CA ALA A 327 -0.91 16.01 -2.85
C ALA A 327 -1.39 15.08 -3.97
N VAL A 328 -1.68 15.65 -5.12
CA VAL A 328 -1.84 14.90 -6.37
C VAL A 328 -0.46 14.78 -7.02
N LEU A 329 -0.03 13.56 -7.24
CA LEU A 329 1.21 13.25 -7.97
C LEU A 329 0.86 12.74 -9.35
N ALA A 330 1.67 13.07 -10.36
CA ALA A 330 1.55 12.43 -11.66
C ALA A 330 2.93 12.09 -12.20
N THR A 331 3.07 10.90 -12.77
CA THR A 331 4.30 10.42 -13.38
C THR A 331 4.08 10.12 -14.84
N GLY A 332 5.04 10.50 -15.66
CA GLY A 332 4.98 10.34 -17.11
C GLY A 332 6.21 9.69 -17.70
N PRO A 333 6.21 9.44 -19.03
CA PRO A 333 7.35 8.86 -19.73
C PRO A 333 8.62 9.69 -19.55
N GLY A 334 9.79 9.03 -19.42
CA GLY A 334 11.09 9.70 -19.29
C GLY A 334 11.35 10.30 -17.90
N GLU A 335 10.82 9.68 -16.86
CA GLU A 335 11.00 10.10 -15.45
C GLU A 335 10.40 11.48 -15.13
N ILE A 336 9.45 11.97 -15.93
CA ILE A 336 8.79 13.26 -15.68
C ILE A 336 7.81 13.09 -14.50
N ALA A 337 7.89 14.02 -13.55
CA ALA A 337 7.01 14.02 -12.38
C ALA A 337 6.32 15.38 -12.21
N ILE A 338 5.07 15.34 -11.77
CA ILE A 338 4.26 16.50 -11.41
C ILE A 338 3.78 16.31 -9.98
N ARG A 339 3.90 17.36 -9.17
CA ARG A 339 3.26 17.46 -7.87
C ARG A 339 2.32 18.65 -7.87
N PHE A 340 1.08 18.43 -7.46
CA PHE A 340 0.08 19.46 -7.22
C PHE A 340 -0.40 19.38 -5.78
N ASP A 341 -0.41 20.53 -5.10
CA ASP A 341 -0.96 20.67 -3.75
C ASP A 341 -1.56 22.05 -3.53
N GLY A 342 -2.20 22.24 -2.36
CA GLY A 342 -2.78 23.53 -1.96
C GLY A 342 -2.37 23.92 -0.55
N VAL A 343 -2.14 25.22 -0.33
CA VAL A 343 -1.85 25.77 0.99
C VAL A 343 -2.70 27.00 1.25
N ALA A 344 -3.08 27.19 2.52
CA ALA A 344 -3.81 28.40 2.92
C ALA A 344 -2.89 29.64 2.84
N ASP A 345 -3.37 30.71 2.22
CA ASP A 345 -2.67 31.98 2.18
C ASP A 345 -3.30 32.98 3.15
N THR A 346 -2.82 33.00 4.38
CA THR A 346 -3.29 33.91 5.42
C THR A 346 -2.69 35.32 5.31
N GLN A 347 -1.59 35.49 4.59
CA GLN A 347 -0.84 36.74 4.51
C GLN A 347 -1.12 37.54 3.25
N ARG A 348 -1.77 36.98 2.25
CA ARG A 348 -2.07 37.62 0.95
C ARG A 348 -0.85 38.28 0.29
N ARG A 349 0.32 37.70 0.42
CA ARG A 349 1.55 38.16 -0.28
C ARG A 349 1.35 38.07 -1.80
N SER A 350 2.11 38.86 -2.56
CA SER A 350 2.18 38.63 -4.01
C SER A 350 2.62 37.20 -4.30
N LEU A 351 2.15 36.60 -5.39
CA LEU A 351 2.55 35.25 -5.74
C LEU A 351 4.04 35.16 -6.14
N THR A 352 4.61 36.24 -6.64
CA THR A 352 6.06 36.36 -6.89
C THR A 352 6.86 36.34 -5.58
N ASP A 353 6.42 37.07 -4.55
CA ASP A 353 7.06 37.04 -3.22
C ASP A 353 6.86 35.68 -2.55
N TYR A 354 5.72 35.02 -2.78
CA TYR A 354 5.49 33.68 -2.29
C TYR A 354 6.49 32.69 -2.89
N ILE A 355 6.73 32.71 -4.20
CA ILE A 355 7.75 31.86 -4.85
C ILE A 355 9.15 32.18 -4.27
N ALA A 356 9.48 33.46 -4.13
CA ALA A 356 10.78 33.93 -3.63
C ALA A 356 11.00 33.57 -2.14
N SER A 357 9.96 33.19 -1.38
CA SER A 357 10.06 32.88 0.06
C SER A 357 10.85 31.62 0.42
N GLY A 358 11.37 30.88 -0.56
CA GLY A 358 12.34 29.79 -0.34
C GLY A 358 11.72 28.40 -0.12
N TRP A 359 10.48 28.17 -0.51
CA TRP A 359 9.86 26.84 -0.43
C TRP A 359 10.35 25.86 -1.50
N VAL A 360 11.02 26.37 -2.56
CA VAL A 360 11.69 25.55 -3.59
C VAL A 360 13.19 25.79 -3.55
N THR A 361 13.97 24.73 -3.44
CA THR A 361 15.42 24.78 -3.49
C THR A 361 15.91 24.88 -4.95
N GLY A 362 17.00 25.62 -5.20
CA GLY A 362 17.56 25.79 -6.55
C GLY A 362 16.78 26.75 -7.44
N LEU A 363 15.94 27.60 -6.86
CA LEU A 363 15.17 28.62 -7.55
C LEU A 363 16.11 29.58 -8.31
N GLN A 364 15.70 29.97 -9.52
CA GLN A 364 16.35 30.99 -10.35
C GLN A 364 15.54 32.30 -10.23
N PRO A 365 15.95 33.25 -9.37
CA PRO A 365 15.14 34.42 -9.02
C PRO A 365 14.78 35.30 -10.21
N GLU A 366 15.65 35.39 -11.22
CA GLU A 366 15.46 36.16 -12.45
C GLU A 366 14.33 35.63 -13.34
N THR A 367 13.88 34.40 -13.11
CA THR A 367 12.79 33.75 -13.84
C THR A 367 11.43 33.95 -13.19
N ILE A 368 11.38 34.55 -12.00
CA ILE A 368 10.12 34.77 -11.29
C ILE A 368 9.34 35.89 -11.99
N HIS A 369 8.16 35.59 -12.47
CA HIS A 369 7.28 36.61 -13.05
C HIS A 369 5.81 36.29 -12.84
N ALA A 370 5.00 37.34 -12.71
CA ALA A 370 3.56 37.24 -12.62
C ALA A 370 2.95 36.95 -14.00
N ILE A 371 1.97 36.06 -14.02
CA ILE A 371 1.18 35.71 -15.19
C ILE A 371 -0.30 35.62 -14.85
N THR A 372 -1.14 35.44 -15.85
CA THR A 372 -2.55 35.12 -15.66
C THR A 372 -2.86 33.79 -16.32
N ILE A 373 -3.52 32.88 -15.57
CA ILE A 373 -3.92 31.55 -16.07
C ILE A 373 -5.44 31.47 -16.00
N ASN A 374 -6.11 31.44 -17.14
CA ASN A 374 -7.58 31.33 -17.25
C ASN A 374 -8.32 32.34 -16.35
N GLY A 375 -7.82 33.60 -16.30
CA GLY A 375 -8.39 34.68 -15.52
C GLY A 375 -8.02 34.66 -14.02
N LEU A 376 -7.16 33.74 -13.58
CA LEU A 376 -6.68 33.65 -12.21
C LEU A 376 -5.31 34.32 -12.07
N GLU A 377 -5.08 34.98 -10.91
CA GLU A 377 -3.76 35.46 -10.53
C GLU A 377 -2.79 34.29 -10.40
N ALA A 378 -1.65 34.37 -11.05
CA ALA A 378 -0.67 33.33 -11.04
C ALA A 378 0.76 33.90 -11.12
N ALA A 379 1.75 33.09 -10.77
CA ALA A 379 3.17 33.37 -11.01
C ALA A 379 3.89 32.08 -11.36
N THR A 380 4.98 32.23 -12.09
CA THR A 380 5.83 31.10 -12.49
C THR A 380 7.30 31.43 -12.25
N ALA A 381 8.11 30.37 -12.13
CA ALA A 381 9.55 30.45 -12.01
C ALA A 381 10.22 29.14 -12.49
N ARG A 382 11.55 29.20 -12.63
CA ARG A 382 12.38 28.03 -12.87
C ARG A 382 13.22 27.72 -11.64
N ALA A 383 13.48 26.42 -11.45
CA ALA A 383 14.46 25.96 -10.48
C ALA A 383 15.29 24.83 -11.11
N SER A 384 16.51 24.64 -10.63
CA SER A 384 17.39 23.59 -11.11
C SER A 384 18.16 22.95 -9.96
N ALA A 385 18.32 21.63 -10.03
CA ALA A 385 19.15 20.84 -9.13
C ALA A 385 20.20 20.06 -9.94
N GLU A 386 20.97 19.23 -9.29
CA GLU A 386 22.06 18.48 -9.94
C GLU A 386 21.55 17.63 -11.12
N ARG A 387 20.44 16.93 -10.96
CA ARG A 387 19.88 15.98 -11.92
C ARG A 387 18.54 16.41 -12.53
N TRP A 388 17.93 17.51 -12.08
CA TRP A 388 16.56 17.88 -12.38
C TRP A 388 16.42 19.35 -12.72
N ASP A 389 15.58 19.64 -13.70
CA ASP A 389 15.07 20.98 -13.98
C ASP A 389 13.57 21.02 -13.61
N PHE A 390 13.12 22.16 -13.08
CA PHE A 390 11.77 22.32 -12.55
C PHE A 390 11.07 23.55 -13.16
N ASP A 391 9.78 23.40 -13.42
CA ASP A 391 8.83 24.51 -13.53
C ASP A 391 8.04 24.61 -12.23
N VAL A 392 7.97 25.81 -11.72
CA VAL A 392 7.21 26.19 -10.54
C VAL A 392 6.08 27.08 -11.00
N THR A 393 4.83 26.64 -10.85
CA THR A 393 3.65 27.48 -11.16
C THR A 393 2.76 27.54 -9.91
N VAL A 394 2.38 28.74 -9.51
CA VAL A 394 1.45 28.98 -8.40
C VAL A 394 0.27 29.80 -8.87
N LEU A 395 -0.91 29.50 -8.33
CA LEU A 395 -2.16 30.17 -8.65
C LEU A 395 -2.94 30.50 -7.37
N ARG A 396 -3.66 31.60 -7.35
CA ARG A 396 -4.52 31.98 -6.25
C ARG A 396 -5.99 31.82 -6.59
N ILE A 397 -6.69 31.11 -5.70
CA ILE A 397 -8.15 31.08 -5.68
C ILE A 397 -8.60 31.41 -4.24
N ASP A 398 -9.28 32.52 -4.07
CA ASP A 398 -9.76 33.01 -2.78
C ASP A 398 -8.64 33.14 -1.73
N THR A 399 -8.61 32.30 -0.71
CA THR A 399 -7.58 32.25 0.35
C THR A 399 -6.63 31.07 0.21
N GLN A 400 -6.61 30.41 -0.95
CA GLN A 400 -5.75 29.26 -1.21
C GLN A 400 -4.74 29.59 -2.29
N ILE A 401 -3.50 29.13 -2.10
CA ILE A 401 -2.49 29.05 -3.15
C ILE A 401 -2.39 27.60 -3.59
N TYR A 402 -2.64 27.35 -4.87
CA TYR A 402 -2.41 26.08 -5.52
C TYR A 402 -1.05 26.08 -6.19
N ARG A 403 -0.32 24.96 -6.09
CA ARG A 403 1.06 24.86 -6.52
C ARG A 403 1.26 23.67 -7.43
N PHE A 404 1.85 23.92 -8.60
CA PHE A 404 2.41 22.89 -9.46
C PHE A 404 3.93 22.93 -9.37
N LEU A 405 4.55 21.78 -9.18
CA LEU A 405 5.96 21.56 -9.34
C LEU A 405 6.14 20.46 -10.40
N THR A 406 6.59 20.84 -11.58
CA THR A 406 6.90 19.91 -12.67
C THR A 406 8.40 19.65 -12.71
N ALA A 407 8.83 18.41 -12.63
CA ALA A 407 10.22 17.98 -12.63
C ALA A 407 10.52 17.16 -13.88
N VAL A 408 11.62 17.46 -14.57
CA VAL A 408 12.15 16.64 -15.66
C VAL A 408 13.64 16.39 -15.44
N PRO A 409 14.22 15.30 -15.95
CA PRO A 409 15.66 15.12 -15.98
C PRO A 409 16.34 16.30 -16.68
N LYS A 410 17.49 16.71 -16.15
CA LYS A 410 18.20 17.92 -16.59
C LYS A 410 18.46 17.93 -18.11
N GLY A 411 18.12 19.06 -18.75
CA GLY A 411 18.31 19.27 -20.19
C GLY A 411 17.22 18.64 -21.07
N MET A 412 16.17 18.05 -20.48
CA MET A 412 15.04 17.55 -21.28
C MET A 412 14.15 18.69 -21.79
N PRO A 413 13.78 18.67 -23.08
CA PRO A 413 12.95 19.73 -23.69
C PRO A 413 11.48 19.66 -23.27
N SER A 414 11.06 18.61 -22.58
CA SER A 414 9.67 18.34 -22.20
C SER A 414 9.15 19.19 -21.04
N LEU A 415 10.00 19.95 -20.33
CA LEU A 415 9.61 20.75 -19.17
C LEU A 415 8.52 21.76 -19.51
N GLU A 416 8.77 22.63 -20.48
CA GLU A 416 7.81 23.66 -20.90
C GLU A 416 6.52 23.08 -21.47
N PRO A 417 6.54 22.13 -22.42
CA PRO A 417 5.32 21.51 -22.92
C PRO A 417 4.48 20.86 -21.82
N THR A 418 5.10 20.21 -20.83
CA THR A 418 4.38 19.58 -19.70
C THR A 418 3.72 20.63 -18.81
N ALA A 419 4.46 21.65 -18.40
CA ALA A 419 3.95 22.74 -17.58
C ALA A 419 2.84 23.54 -18.29
N ASP A 420 2.93 23.69 -19.59
CA ASP A 420 1.92 24.36 -20.42
C ASP A 420 0.58 23.64 -20.45
N VAL A 421 0.56 22.30 -20.48
CA VAL A 421 -0.68 21.53 -20.39
C VAL A 421 -1.39 21.83 -19.07
N LEU A 422 -0.65 21.85 -17.96
CA LEU A 422 -1.19 22.16 -16.63
C LEU A 422 -1.76 23.57 -16.55
N ARG A 423 -0.98 24.57 -17.02
CA ARG A 423 -1.39 25.98 -17.03
C ARG A 423 -2.62 26.23 -17.89
N LYS A 424 -2.70 25.65 -19.07
CA LYS A 424 -3.82 25.81 -20.01
C LYS A 424 -5.08 25.13 -19.53
N SER A 425 -4.96 23.99 -18.84
CA SER A 425 -6.11 23.18 -18.41
C SER A 425 -6.63 23.53 -17.02
N PHE A 426 -5.79 24.10 -16.13
CA PHE A 426 -6.24 24.46 -14.79
C PHE A 426 -7.29 25.57 -14.82
N ARG A 427 -8.47 25.29 -14.25
CA ARG A 427 -9.55 26.26 -14.16
C ARG A 427 -10.49 25.99 -12.97
N ARG A 428 -11.32 26.97 -12.65
CA ARG A 428 -12.49 26.73 -11.81
C ARG A 428 -13.51 25.86 -12.55
N MET A 429 -14.16 25.00 -11.78
CA MET A 429 -15.34 24.28 -12.24
C MET A 429 -16.59 25.14 -12.02
N SER A 430 -17.59 24.97 -12.90
CA SER A 430 -18.92 25.52 -12.63
C SER A 430 -19.59 24.77 -11.47
N PRO A 431 -20.55 25.39 -10.76
CA PRO A 431 -21.33 24.70 -9.73
C PRO A 431 -22.04 23.44 -10.26
N GLN A 432 -22.48 23.46 -11.50
CA GLN A 432 -23.13 22.31 -12.16
C GLN A 432 -22.14 21.16 -12.41
N GLU A 433 -20.93 21.48 -12.90
CA GLU A 433 -19.87 20.46 -13.06
C GLU A 433 -19.51 19.84 -11.71
N ALA A 434 -19.33 20.65 -10.66
CA ALA A 434 -19.00 20.17 -9.34
C ALA A 434 -20.12 19.28 -8.74
N ALA A 435 -21.38 19.65 -8.93
CA ALA A 435 -22.54 18.89 -8.47
C ALA A 435 -22.76 17.59 -9.25
N ALA A 436 -22.31 17.52 -10.51
CA ALA A 436 -22.38 16.31 -11.33
C ALA A 436 -21.35 15.24 -10.96
N LEU A 437 -20.34 15.58 -10.16
CA LEU A 437 -19.34 14.61 -9.72
C LEU A 437 -19.94 13.63 -8.72
N LYS A 438 -20.03 12.37 -9.11
CA LYS A 438 -20.47 11.28 -8.24
C LYS A 438 -19.34 10.34 -7.94
N PRO A 439 -19.23 9.86 -6.70
CA PRO A 439 -18.25 8.84 -6.33
C PRO A 439 -18.64 7.48 -6.92
N LEU A 440 -17.64 6.73 -7.31
CA LEU A 440 -17.83 5.31 -7.64
C LEU A 440 -18.02 4.50 -6.35
N ARG A 441 -18.85 3.47 -6.44
CA ARG A 441 -19.18 2.58 -5.32
C ARG A 441 -19.17 1.13 -5.74
N ILE A 442 -18.86 0.26 -4.80
CA ILE A 442 -19.19 -1.16 -4.92
C ILE A 442 -20.71 -1.30 -4.85
N ARG A 443 -21.29 -1.97 -5.83
CA ARG A 443 -22.70 -2.35 -5.84
C ARG A 443 -22.79 -3.87 -5.92
N VAL A 444 -23.50 -4.44 -5.01
CA VAL A 444 -23.79 -5.87 -5.01
C VAL A 444 -25.08 -6.10 -5.81
N ILE A 445 -24.97 -6.90 -6.85
CA ILE A 445 -26.13 -7.25 -7.70
C ILE A 445 -26.31 -8.76 -7.73
N THR A 446 -27.55 -9.20 -7.98
CA THR A 446 -27.85 -10.60 -8.22
C THR A 446 -27.90 -10.84 -9.75
N VAL A 447 -27.19 -11.87 -10.19
CA VAL A 447 -27.15 -12.29 -11.59
C VAL A 447 -28.54 -12.76 -12.01
N GLY A 448 -29.06 -12.16 -13.06
CA GLY A 448 -30.38 -12.51 -13.66
C GLY A 448 -30.26 -13.54 -14.79
N PRO A 449 -31.40 -14.07 -15.25
CA PRO A 449 -31.43 -14.91 -16.44
C PRO A 449 -30.94 -14.13 -17.68
N GLY A 450 -30.00 -14.72 -18.42
CA GLY A 450 -29.39 -14.11 -19.60
C GLY A 450 -28.22 -13.17 -19.35
N ASP A 451 -27.87 -12.87 -18.10
CA ASP A 451 -26.66 -12.14 -17.78
C ASP A 451 -25.40 -12.96 -18.11
N THR A 452 -24.38 -12.28 -18.60
CA THR A 452 -23.07 -12.84 -18.93
C THR A 452 -21.98 -12.01 -18.31
N LEU A 453 -20.75 -12.54 -18.21
CA LEU A 453 -19.59 -11.77 -17.77
C LEU A 453 -19.42 -10.50 -18.62
N ALA A 454 -19.67 -10.58 -19.92
CA ALA A 454 -19.54 -9.44 -20.83
C ALA A 454 -20.62 -8.37 -20.56
N THR A 455 -21.89 -8.77 -20.40
CA THR A 455 -22.98 -7.81 -20.15
C THR A 455 -22.85 -7.12 -18.80
N LEU A 456 -22.43 -7.84 -17.76
CA LEU A 456 -22.27 -7.27 -16.41
C LEU A 456 -21.01 -6.43 -16.29
N SER A 457 -19.88 -6.88 -16.85
CA SER A 457 -18.66 -6.07 -16.85
C SER A 457 -18.80 -4.78 -17.67
N ALA A 458 -19.59 -4.78 -18.75
CA ALA A 458 -19.86 -3.57 -19.52
C ALA A 458 -20.52 -2.45 -18.69
N ARG A 459 -21.23 -2.80 -17.61
CA ARG A 459 -21.86 -1.86 -16.67
C ARG A 459 -20.84 -1.23 -15.70
N MET A 460 -19.61 -1.78 -15.62
CA MET A 460 -18.56 -1.26 -14.75
C MET A 460 -18.06 0.12 -15.21
N MET A 461 -17.70 0.92 -14.25
CA MET A 461 -17.06 2.23 -14.41
C MET A 461 -15.67 2.23 -13.77
N GLY A 462 -14.89 3.30 -14.00
CA GLY A 462 -13.60 3.52 -13.36
C GLY A 462 -12.38 2.93 -14.07
N THR A 463 -12.57 2.18 -15.16
CA THR A 463 -11.48 1.65 -15.99
C THR A 463 -11.98 1.30 -17.39
N ASP A 464 -11.09 1.32 -18.38
CA ASP A 464 -11.32 0.77 -19.71
C ASP A 464 -11.18 -0.77 -19.74
N ARG A 465 -10.43 -1.34 -18.78
CA ARG A 465 -10.22 -2.79 -18.59
C ARG A 465 -11.32 -3.42 -17.74
N LYS A 466 -12.58 -3.17 -18.11
CA LYS A 466 -13.77 -3.51 -17.32
C LYS A 466 -13.90 -4.99 -16.98
N LEU A 467 -13.67 -5.88 -17.95
CA LEU A 467 -13.77 -7.32 -17.74
C LEU A 467 -12.67 -7.86 -16.81
N ASP A 468 -11.46 -7.34 -16.93
CA ASP A 468 -10.36 -7.76 -16.08
C ASP A 468 -10.61 -7.34 -14.63
N LEU A 469 -11.01 -6.08 -14.41
CA LEU A 469 -11.36 -5.59 -13.08
C LEU A 469 -12.58 -6.33 -12.50
N PHE A 470 -13.60 -6.61 -13.32
CA PHE A 470 -14.77 -7.37 -12.90
C PHE A 470 -14.40 -8.76 -12.39
N ARG A 471 -13.55 -9.48 -13.14
CA ARG A 471 -13.04 -10.78 -12.71
C ARG A 471 -12.24 -10.68 -11.42
N LEU A 472 -11.36 -9.70 -11.33
CA LEU A 472 -10.47 -9.49 -10.20
C LEU A 472 -11.24 -9.30 -8.89
N ILE A 473 -12.18 -8.34 -8.86
CA ILE A 473 -12.93 -8.02 -7.63
C ILE A 473 -13.94 -9.10 -7.23
N ASN A 474 -14.26 -10.05 -8.11
CA ASN A 474 -15.15 -11.17 -7.84
C ASN A 474 -14.43 -12.53 -7.78
N ALA A 475 -13.09 -12.53 -7.70
CA ALA A 475 -12.25 -13.74 -7.67
C ALA A 475 -12.56 -14.74 -8.81
N LEU A 476 -12.93 -14.24 -10.01
CA LEU A 476 -13.31 -15.05 -11.16
C LEU A 476 -12.10 -15.38 -12.03
N GLN A 477 -11.87 -16.66 -12.25
CA GLN A 477 -10.86 -17.14 -13.20
C GLN A 477 -11.33 -16.93 -14.64
N ILE A 478 -10.40 -17.07 -15.62
CA ILE A 478 -10.73 -16.95 -17.05
C ILE A 478 -11.84 -17.94 -17.46
N THR A 479 -11.83 -19.13 -16.88
CA THR A 479 -12.79 -20.22 -17.14
C THR A 479 -14.05 -20.16 -16.27
N SER A 480 -14.13 -19.22 -15.32
CA SER A 480 -15.29 -19.11 -14.43
C SER A 480 -16.54 -18.70 -15.20
N THR A 481 -17.67 -19.25 -14.80
CA THR A 481 -19.00 -18.89 -15.27
C THR A 481 -19.84 -18.33 -14.12
N ILE A 482 -20.77 -17.46 -14.42
CA ILE A 482 -21.76 -16.95 -13.47
C ILE A 482 -23.11 -17.61 -13.75
N LYS A 483 -23.93 -17.74 -12.72
CA LYS A 483 -25.27 -18.36 -12.80
C LYS A 483 -26.33 -17.41 -12.26
N PRO A 484 -27.57 -17.47 -12.76
CA PRO A 484 -28.68 -16.77 -12.13
C PRO A 484 -28.77 -17.07 -10.64
N GLY A 485 -28.88 -16.03 -9.82
CA GLY A 485 -28.87 -16.10 -8.38
C GLY A 485 -27.51 -15.82 -7.74
N ASP A 486 -26.40 -15.87 -8.47
CA ASP A 486 -25.08 -15.49 -7.92
C ASP A 486 -25.09 -14.01 -7.51
N ARG A 487 -24.50 -13.71 -6.38
CA ARG A 487 -24.28 -12.33 -5.92
C ARG A 487 -22.87 -11.89 -6.27
N ILE A 488 -22.76 -10.76 -6.96
CA ILE A 488 -21.48 -10.25 -7.48
C ILE A 488 -21.33 -8.75 -7.25
N LYS A 489 -20.10 -8.30 -7.23
CA LYS A 489 -19.72 -6.88 -7.13
C LYS A 489 -19.61 -6.26 -8.52
N ILE A 490 -20.18 -5.07 -8.70
CA ILE A 490 -19.89 -4.16 -9.80
C ILE A 490 -19.48 -2.81 -9.25
N ILE A 491 -18.77 -2.02 -10.05
CA ILE A 491 -18.39 -0.65 -9.72
C ILE A 491 -19.22 0.29 -10.56
N SER A 492 -20.03 1.12 -9.93
CA SER A 492 -20.86 2.15 -10.59
C SER A 492 -21.03 3.38 -9.70
N GLU A 493 -21.62 4.45 -10.21
CA GLU A 493 -22.03 5.62 -9.44
C GLU A 493 -23.16 5.32 -8.45
#